data_c2c90dc173c1cf2e2d59e1ef91a7a2e3
#
_entry.id   c2c90dc173c1cf2e2d59e1ef91a7a2e3
#
_cell.length_a   1.000
_cell.length_b   1.000
_cell.length_c   1.000
_cell.angle_alpha   90.00
_cell.angle_beta   90.00
_cell.angle_gamma   90.00
#
_symmetry.space_group_name_H-M   'P 1'
#
loop_
_entity.id
_entity.type
_entity.pdbx_description
1 polymer ?
#
loop_
_entity_poly.entity_id
_entity_poly.type
_entity_poly.pdbx_seq_one_letter_code
_entity_poly.pdbx_strand_id
1 'polypeptide(L)'
;MILKYQEFINEQQINVHDQLEEIFQGDDLAAYRWDAKSTDSKKLEHLFKVEKLTDKTLKRMMGKSYPEDCEVAIGDLRYLIIPHYDGKGAIKIGEMVCNKKVSDKFLYLFKELYKRKYPIERMELIDNYGGDDERSMAANNTSSFNYRKIKGSDKLSRHAFGMAIDINPLYNPCVRGEHISPEAGELYVDRIKPNKYMLRRDDIVYRILHDKFGFTWGADFKKCIDYQHYEKK
;
A
#
# COMPACT_ATOMS: atom_id res chain seq x y z
N MET A 1 -26.55 19.56 -12.38
CA MET A 1 -25.91 18.80 -11.26
C MET A 1 -25.88 17.30 -11.53
N ILE A 2 -27.02 16.69 -11.93
CA ILE A 2 -27.13 15.25 -12.23
C ILE A 2 -26.21 14.81 -13.39
N LEU A 3 -26.13 15.57 -14.49
CA LEU A 3 -25.25 15.26 -15.64
C LEU A 3 -23.78 15.24 -15.27
N LYS A 4 -23.29 16.24 -14.51
CA LYS A 4 -21.88 16.26 -14.03
C LYS A 4 -21.57 15.12 -13.09
N TYR A 5 -22.54 14.69 -12.28
CA TYR A 5 -22.38 13.54 -11.41
C TYR A 5 -22.29 12.23 -12.22
N GLN A 6 -23.11 12.12 -13.28
CA GLN A 6 -23.09 10.94 -14.17
C GLN A 6 -21.79 10.86 -14.99
N GLU A 7 -21.28 12.00 -15.49
CA GLU A 7 -19.98 12.06 -16.16
C GLU A 7 -18.84 11.66 -15.23
N PHE A 8 -18.82 12.20 -14.01
CA PHE A 8 -17.82 11.82 -12.98
C PHE A 8 -17.86 10.33 -12.68
N ILE A 9 -19.04 9.73 -12.57
CA ILE A 9 -19.22 8.30 -12.34
C ILE A 9 -18.69 7.48 -13.51
N ASN A 10 -18.98 7.88 -14.75
CA ASN A 10 -18.49 7.18 -15.95
C ASN A 10 -16.97 7.24 -16.06
N GLU A 11 -16.35 8.38 -15.78
CA GLU A 11 -14.89 8.53 -15.72
C GLU A 11 -14.26 7.61 -14.67
N GLN A 12 -14.89 7.47 -13.49
CA GLN A 12 -14.41 6.58 -12.44
C GLN A 12 -14.47 5.10 -12.87
N GLN A 13 -15.53 4.71 -13.58
CA GLN A 13 -15.70 3.33 -14.08
C GLN A 13 -14.67 2.98 -15.15
N ILE A 14 -14.44 3.86 -16.11
CA ILE A 14 -13.43 3.69 -17.15
C ILE A 14 -12.06 3.54 -16.49
N ASN A 15 -11.74 4.41 -15.52
CA ASN A 15 -10.46 4.38 -14.84
C ASN A 15 -10.18 3.07 -14.09
N VAL A 16 -11.19 2.50 -13.41
CA VAL A 16 -11.05 1.21 -12.72
C VAL A 16 -10.88 0.06 -13.71
N HIS A 17 -11.61 0.07 -14.81
CA HIS A 17 -11.50 -0.94 -15.86
C HIS A 17 -10.11 -0.94 -16.49
N ASP A 18 -9.60 0.22 -16.89
CA ASP A 18 -8.28 0.39 -17.48
C ASP A 18 -7.17 -0.08 -16.52
N GLN A 19 -7.30 0.24 -15.23
CA GLN A 19 -6.36 -0.24 -14.21
C GLN A 19 -6.39 -1.76 -14.04
N LEU A 20 -7.58 -2.37 -14.09
CA LEU A 20 -7.70 -3.84 -14.03
C LEU A 20 -7.11 -4.48 -15.29
N GLU A 21 -7.30 -3.91 -16.48
CA GLU A 21 -6.67 -4.37 -17.71
C GLU A 21 -5.15 -4.27 -17.66
N GLU A 22 -4.61 -3.16 -17.13
CA GLU A 22 -3.17 -2.99 -16.95
C GLU A 22 -2.58 -4.02 -15.99
N ILE A 23 -3.27 -4.32 -14.89
CA ILE A 23 -2.83 -5.30 -13.88
C ILE A 23 -2.94 -6.73 -14.40
N PHE A 24 -4.05 -7.09 -15.05
CA PHE A 24 -4.40 -8.48 -15.35
C PHE A 24 -4.17 -8.93 -16.80
N GLN A 25 -4.10 -8.05 -17.77
CA GLN A 25 -3.87 -8.34 -19.21
C GLN A 25 -4.47 -9.68 -19.72
N GLY A 26 -5.63 -9.67 -20.36
CA GLY A 26 -6.18 -10.83 -21.04
C GLY A 26 -7.17 -11.69 -20.22
N ASP A 27 -7.11 -13.01 -20.34
CA ASP A 27 -8.13 -13.95 -19.85
C ASP A 27 -8.38 -13.90 -18.33
N ASP A 28 -7.41 -13.46 -17.55
CA ASP A 28 -7.58 -13.26 -16.10
C ASP A 28 -8.60 -12.15 -15.77
N LEU A 29 -8.80 -11.21 -16.67
CA LEU A 29 -9.79 -10.14 -16.52
C LEU A 29 -11.23 -10.69 -16.51
N ALA A 30 -11.48 -11.81 -17.17
CA ALA A 30 -12.80 -12.44 -17.22
C ALA A 30 -13.28 -12.91 -15.83
N ALA A 31 -12.35 -13.25 -14.94
CA ALA A 31 -12.65 -13.62 -13.54
C ALA A 31 -13.07 -12.40 -12.70
N TYR A 32 -12.74 -11.19 -13.15
CA TYR A 32 -13.05 -9.91 -12.52
C TYR A 32 -14.16 -9.16 -13.23
N ARG A 33 -15.14 -9.86 -13.83
CA ARG A 33 -16.24 -9.24 -14.56
C ARG A 33 -16.82 -8.09 -13.75
N TRP A 34 -16.42 -6.90 -14.18
CA TRP A 34 -16.94 -5.63 -13.72
C TRP A 34 -18.28 -5.37 -14.42
N ASP A 35 -19.34 -5.26 -13.65
CA ASP A 35 -20.56 -4.66 -14.17
C ASP A 35 -20.38 -3.13 -14.20
N ALA A 36 -19.96 -2.62 -15.36
CA ALA A 36 -19.68 -1.20 -15.60
C ALA A 36 -20.87 -0.27 -15.29
N LYS A 37 -22.06 -0.81 -15.02
CA LYS A 37 -23.26 -0.05 -14.63
C LYS A 37 -23.36 0.20 -13.13
N SER A 38 -22.43 -0.33 -12.31
CA SER A 38 -22.50 -0.23 -10.86
C SER A 38 -21.57 0.83 -10.29
N THR A 39 -22.14 1.96 -9.91
CA THR A 39 -21.49 3.05 -9.18
C THR A 39 -21.52 2.88 -7.67
N ASP A 40 -22.05 1.78 -7.17
CA ASP A 40 -22.17 1.52 -5.74
C ASP A 40 -20.83 1.02 -5.17
N SER A 41 -20.27 1.78 -4.22
CA SER A 41 -19.03 1.42 -3.52
C SER A 41 -19.09 0.02 -2.87
N LYS A 42 -20.27 -0.46 -2.52
CA LYS A 42 -20.51 -1.83 -2.03
C LYS A 42 -20.20 -2.89 -3.08
N LYS A 43 -20.34 -2.57 -4.37
CA LYS A 43 -20.12 -3.53 -5.45
C LYS A 43 -18.63 -3.74 -5.78
N LEU A 44 -17.72 -2.88 -5.29
CA LEU A 44 -16.27 -3.08 -5.41
C LEU A 44 -15.68 -3.94 -4.28
N GLU A 45 -16.48 -4.30 -3.29
CA GLU A 45 -15.99 -5.15 -2.18
C GLU A 45 -15.52 -6.53 -2.67
N HIS A 46 -16.05 -7.05 -3.78
CA HIS A 46 -15.61 -8.32 -4.35
C HIS A 46 -14.20 -8.26 -4.97
N LEU A 47 -13.68 -7.06 -5.26
CA LEU A 47 -12.33 -6.86 -5.80
C LEU A 47 -11.24 -6.96 -4.72
N PHE A 48 -11.59 -6.92 -3.43
CA PHE A 48 -10.62 -7.14 -2.37
C PHE A 48 -10.20 -8.62 -2.34
N LYS A 49 -8.99 -8.91 -2.77
CA LYS A 49 -8.48 -10.29 -2.88
C LYS A 49 -7.12 -10.48 -2.22
N VAL A 50 -6.91 -11.69 -1.73
CA VAL A 50 -5.61 -12.22 -1.31
C VAL A 50 -5.36 -13.46 -2.13
N GLU A 51 -4.30 -13.46 -2.93
CA GLU A 51 -3.96 -14.53 -3.85
C GLU A 51 -2.53 -15.01 -3.64
N LYS A 52 -2.20 -16.18 -4.17
CA LYS A 52 -0.80 -16.60 -4.31
C LYS A 52 -0.14 -15.77 -5.40
N LEU A 53 1.16 -15.59 -5.33
CA LEU A 53 1.90 -14.96 -6.42
C LEU A 53 1.77 -15.82 -7.68
N THR A 54 1.47 -15.15 -8.80
CA THR A 54 1.54 -15.78 -10.13
C THR A 54 2.95 -15.62 -10.71
N ASP A 55 3.28 -16.42 -11.73
CA ASP A 55 4.55 -16.27 -12.46
C ASP A 55 4.70 -14.86 -13.04
N LYS A 56 3.60 -14.23 -13.47
CA LYS A 56 3.57 -12.86 -13.97
C LYS A 56 3.98 -11.86 -12.88
N THR A 57 3.38 -11.94 -11.70
CA THR A 57 3.73 -11.07 -10.57
C THR A 57 5.19 -11.30 -10.16
N LEU A 58 5.60 -12.57 -10.08
CA LEU A 58 6.98 -12.93 -9.72
C LEU A 58 8.00 -12.36 -10.72
N LYS A 59 7.75 -12.43 -12.03
CA LYS A 59 8.61 -11.82 -13.06
C LYS A 59 8.79 -10.32 -12.88
N ARG A 60 7.79 -9.60 -12.40
CA ARG A 60 7.90 -8.16 -12.10
C ARG A 60 8.83 -7.89 -10.92
N MET A 61 8.87 -8.82 -9.94
CA MET A 61 9.60 -8.71 -8.68
C MET A 61 11.07 -9.16 -8.77
N MET A 62 11.37 -10.14 -9.63
CA MET A 62 12.71 -10.72 -9.78
C MET A 62 13.76 -9.65 -10.11
N GLY A 63 14.88 -9.70 -9.38
CA GLY A 63 15.99 -8.74 -9.52
C GLY A 63 15.69 -7.34 -8.97
N LYS A 64 14.54 -7.13 -8.34
CA LYS A 64 14.11 -5.85 -7.74
C LYS A 64 13.75 -6.07 -6.27
N SER A 65 12.46 -6.11 -5.92
CA SER A 65 12.02 -6.40 -4.55
C SER A 65 12.30 -7.85 -4.12
N TYR A 66 12.48 -8.75 -5.08
CA TYR A 66 12.82 -10.16 -4.86
C TYR A 66 14.14 -10.51 -5.59
N PRO A 67 15.33 -10.19 -5.01
CA PRO A 67 16.63 -10.51 -5.58
C PRO A 67 16.91 -12.02 -5.53
N GLU A 68 17.96 -12.47 -6.24
CA GLU A 68 18.32 -13.89 -6.34
C GLU A 68 18.68 -14.52 -4.99
N ASP A 69 19.23 -13.74 -4.08
CA ASP A 69 19.61 -14.14 -2.72
C ASP A 69 18.46 -13.99 -1.69
N CYS A 70 17.23 -13.79 -2.16
CA CYS A 70 16.08 -13.66 -1.28
C CYS A 70 15.80 -14.99 -0.55
N GLU A 71 15.91 -15.00 0.77
CA GLU A 71 15.67 -16.18 1.61
C GLU A 71 14.17 -16.44 1.90
N VAL A 72 13.27 -15.52 1.51
CA VAL A 72 11.84 -15.67 1.75
C VAL A 72 11.22 -16.59 0.71
N ALA A 73 10.63 -17.68 1.16
CA ALA A 73 9.96 -18.60 0.24
C ALA A 73 8.76 -17.92 -0.47
N ILE A 74 8.66 -18.09 -1.79
CA ILE A 74 7.56 -17.53 -2.59
C ILE A 74 6.19 -17.96 -2.02
N GLY A 75 6.09 -19.19 -1.54
CA GLY A 75 4.87 -19.74 -0.91
C GLY A 75 4.46 -19.04 0.38
N ASP A 76 5.34 -18.23 0.98
CA ASP A 76 5.03 -17.41 2.16
C ASP A 76 4.49 -16.02 1.81
N LEU A 77 4.61 -15.62 0.55
CA LEU A 77 4.11 -14.34 0.06
C LEU A 77 2.69 -14.46 -0.50
N ARG A 78 1.96 -13.35 -0.42
CA ARG A 78 0.61 -13.18 -0.98
C ARG A 78 0.56 -11.88 -1.77
N TYR A 79 -0.17 -11.93 -2.88
CA TYR A 79 -0.51 -10.77 -3.68
C TYR A 79 -1.90 -10.30 -3.31
N LEU A 80 -2.02 -9.01 -3.00
CA LEU A 80 -3.27 -8.38 -2.60
C LEU A 80 -3.72 -7.41 -3.70
N ILE A 81 -5.01 -7.45 -3.99
CA ILE A 81 -5.71 -6.48 -4.84
C ILE A 81 -6.62 -5.69 -3.92
N ILE A 82 -6.48 -4.36 -3.94
CA ILE A 82 -7.03 -3.48 -2.92
C ILE A 82 -7.64 -2.22 -3.56
N PRO A 83 -8.96 -2.17 -3.75
CA PRO A 83 -9.63 -0.90 -4.04
C PRO A 83 -9.39 0.12 -2.93
N HIS A 84 -9.05 1.35 -3.29
CA HIS A 84 -8.86 2.43 -2.33
C HIS A 84 -9.30 3.77 -2.90
N TYR A 85 -9.56 4.74 -2.04
CA TYR A 85 -9.79 6.12 -2.44
C TYR A 85 -8.48 6.91 -2.41
N ASP A 86 -8.20 7.66 -3.46
CA ASP A 86 -7.12 8.65 -3.44
C ASP A 86 -7.54 9.92 -2.68
N GLY A 87 -6.62 10.87 -2.56
CA GLY A 87 -6.91 12.12 -1.86
C GLY A 87 -7.88 13.05 -2.59
N LYS A 88 -8.23 12.76 -3.82
CA LYS A 88 -9.23 13.51 -4.60
C LYS A 88 -10.61 12.85 -4.55
N GLY A 89 -10.70 11.68 -3.90
CA GLY A 89 -11.93 10.90 -3.80
C GLY A 89 -12.17 9.98 -5.00
N ALA A 90 -11.17 9.82 -5.88
CA ALA A 90 -11.21 8.84 -6.96
C ALA A 90 -10.92 7.44 -6.42
N ILE A 91 -11.60 6.43 -6.96
CA ILE A 91 -11.33 5.03 -6.66
C ILE A 91 -10.18 4.56 -7.54
N LYS A 92 -9.21 3.91 -6.92
CA LYS A 92 -8.06 3.28 -7.54
C LYS A 92 -8.03 1.80 -7.17
N ILE A 93 -7.44 0.99 -8.04
CA ILE A 93 -7.13 -0.40 -7.73
C ILE A 93 -5.64 -0.48 -7.40
N GLY A 94 -5.37 -0.76 -6.13
CA GLY A 94 -4.00 -0.94 -5.65
C GLY A 94 -3.59 -2.40 -5.65
N GLU A 95 -2.28 -2.60 -5.68
CA GLU A 95 -1.65 -3.91 -5.57
C GLU A 95 -0.53 -3.88 -4.51
N MET A 96 -0.39 -4.99 -3.79
CA MET A 96 0.61 -5.13 -2.73
C MET A 96 1.07 -6.58 -2.62
N VAL A 97 2.34 -6.79 -2.31
CA VAL A 97 2.84 -8.10 -1.87
C VAL A 97 3.19 -8.02 -0.40
N CYS A 98 2.77 -9.01 0.39
CA CYS A 98 3.09 -9.13 1.81
C CYS A 98 3.19 -10.61 2.24
N ASN A 99 3.59 -10.86 3.48
CA ASN A 99 3.61 -12.21 4.03
C ASN A 99 2.20 -12.76 4.29
N LYS A 100 2.00 -14.06 4.05
CA LYS A 100 0.72 -14.75 4.33
C LYS A 100 0.25 -14.62 5.77
N LYS A 101 1.17 -14.40 6.74
CA LYS A 101 0.84 -14.24 8.16
C LYS A 101 0.11 -12.92 8.47
N VAL A 102 0.24 -11.92 7.60
CA VAL A 102 -0.35 -10.58 7.78
C VAL A 102 -1.34 -10.20 6.69
N SER A 103 -1.42 -10.96 5.59
CA SER A 103 -2.25 -10.64 4.43
C SER A 103 -3.72 -10.36 4.77
N ASP A 104 -4.36 -11.19 5.59
CA ASP A 104 -5.76 -11.00 5.98
C ASP A 104 -5.95 -9.76 6.87
N LYS A 105 -4.91 -9.39 7.66
CA LYS A 105 -4.93 -8.20 8.51
C LYS A 105 -4.85 -6.93 7.67
N PHE A 106 -3.99 -6.93 6.63
CA PHE A 106 -3.91 -5.83 5.69
C PHE A 106 -5.18 -5.72 4.84
N LEU A 107 -5.72 -6.85 4.36
CA LEU A 107 -7.00 -6.83 3.65
C LEU A 107 -8.12 -6.25 4.53
N TYR A 108 -8.20 -6.65 5.79
CA TYR A 108 -9.16 -6.10 6.76
C TYR A 108 -8.96 -4.58 6.95
N LEU A 109 -7.72 -4.13 7.15
CA LEU A 109 -7.39 -2.72 7.26
C LEU A 109 -7.96 -1.95 6.07
N PHE A 110 -7.58 -2.33 4.86
CA PHE A 110 -7.94 -1.58 3.66
C PHE A 110 -9.45 -1.62 3.35
N LYS A 111 -10.16 -2.71 3.68
CA LYS A 111 -11.63 -2.73 3.64
C LYS A 111 -12.24 -1.70 4.57
N GLU A 112 -11.71 -1.55 5.78
CA GLU A 112 -12.18 -0.56 6.74
C GLU A 112 -11.83 0.87 6.33
N LEU A 113 -10.65 1.09 5.73
CA LEU A 113 -10.25 2.38 5.16
C LEU A 113 -11.14 2.76 3.96
N TYR A 114 -11.41 1.81 3.07
CA TYR A 114 -12.29 2.01 1.92
C TYR A 114 -13.70 2.45 2.32
N LYS A 115 -14.33 1.76 3.29
CA LYS A 115 -15.65 2.13 3.83
C LYS A 115 -15.70 3.57 4.35
N ARG A 116 -14.58 4.07 4.86
CA ARG A 116 -14.45 5.44 5.42
C ARG A 116 -13.94 6.46 4.41
N LYS A 117 -13.72 6.05 3.18
CA LYS A 117 -13.07 6.87 2.14
C LYS A 117 -11.76 7.49 2.63
N TYR A 118 -11.01 6.72 3.46
CA TYR A 118 -9.71 7.14 3.96
C TYR A 118 -8.72 7.23 2.79
N PRO A 119 -7.99 8.35 2.64
CA PRO A 119 -7.17 8.57 1.46
C PRO A 119 -5.88 7.75 1.51
N ILE A 120 -5.69 6.89 0.54
CA ILE A 120 -4.43 6.25 0.17
C ILE A 120 -4.10 6.76 -1.23
N GLU A 121 -3.05 7.57 -1.36
CA GLU A 121 -2.81 8.24 -2.63
C GLU A 121 -2.39 7.26 -3.72
N ARG A 122 -1.51 6.31 -3.37
CA ARG A 122 -0.97 5.31 -4.30
C ARG A 122 -0.71 3.99 -3.58
N MET A 123 -0.90 2.90 -4.29
CA MET A 123 -0.60 1.56 -3.83
C MET A 123 -0.23 0.69 -5.03
N GLU A 124 1.05 0.59 -5.31
CA GLU A 124 1.62 -0.15 -6.43
C GLU A 124 2.73 -1.06 -5.93
N LEU A 125 3.10 -2.08 -6.71
CA LEU A 125 4.30 -2.86 -6.39
C LEU A 125 5.52 -1.93 -6.40
N ILE A 126 6.38 -2.07 -5.41
CA ILE A 126 7.63 -1.28 -5.33
C ILE A 126 8.54 -1.52 -6.55
N ASP A 127 8.29 -2.59 -7.25
CA ASP A 127 8.96 -3.01 -8.48
C ASP A 127 8.74 -2.03 -9.65
N ASN A 128 7.65 -1.27 -9.64
CA ASN A 128 7.40 -0.17 -10.58
C ASN A 128 8.41 0.98 -10.38
N TYR A 129 9.03 1.04 -9.19
CA TYR A 129 10.10 1.98 -8.84
C TYR A 129 11.49 1.34 -8.91
N GLY A 130 11.60 0.12 -9.48
CA GLY A 130 12.85 -0.64 -9.56
C GLY A 130 13.28 -1.28 -8.24
N GLY A 131 12.37 -1.44 -7.27
CA GLY A 131 12.70 -1.90 -5.91
C GLY A 131 13.33 -0.80 -5.05
N ASP A 132 13.42 0.44 -5.56
CA ASP A 132 14.00 1.59 -4.86
C ASP A 132 13.00 2.19 -3.87
N ASP A 133 13.35 2.09 -2.60
CA ASP A 133 12.54 2.51 -1.46
C ASP A 133 12.31 4.04 -1.46
N GLU A 134 13.37 4.82 -1.69
CA GLU A 134 13.30 6.27 -1.67
C GLU A 134 12.39 6.81 -2.79
N ARG A 135 12.52 6.26 -4.00
CA ARG A 135 11.66 6.62 -5.14
C ARG A 135 10.20 6.25 -4.90
N SER A 136 9.97 5.06 -4.32
CA SER A 136 8.62 4.60 -3.97
C SER A 136 7.99 5.50 -2.91
N MET A 137 8.72 5.81 -1.83
CA MET A 137 8.25 6.69 -0.76
C MET A 137 8.00 8.13 -1.24
N ALA A 138 8.89 8.69 -2.08
CA ALA A 138 8.74 10.02 -2.65
C ALA A 138 7.50 10.13 -3.56
N ALA A 139 7.10 9.02 -4.21
CA ALA A 139 5.86 8.93 -4.97
C ALA A 139 4.60 8.73 -4.08
N ASN A 140 4.75 8.76 -2.76
CA ASN A 140 3.71 8.47 -1.77
C ASN A 140 3.06 7.08 -1.95
N ASN A 141 3.87 6.09 -2.30
CA ASN A 141 3.41 4.73 -2.56
C ASN A 141 3.31 3.90 -1.28
N THR A 142 2.11 3.53 -0.89
CA THR A 142 1.86 2.59 0.22
C THR A 142 2.29 1.19 -0.19
N SER A 143 3.22 0.57 0.55
CA SER A 143 3.86 -0.69 0.16
C SER A 143 4.20 -1.58 1.36
N SER A 144 4.52 -2.87 1.09
CA SER A 144 4.86 -3.82 2.14
C SER A 144 6.15 -4.59 1.83
N PHE A 145 6.13 -5.61 0.94
CA PHE A 145 7.29 -6.45 0.69
C PHE A 145 8.36 -5.74 -0.13
N ASN A 146 9.59 -5.72 0.40
CA ASN A 146 10.81 -5.32 -0.31
C ASN A 146 12.02 -5.96 0.39
N TYR A 147 12.67 -6.94 -0.26
CA TYR A 147 13.81 -7.66 0.33
C TYR A 147 15.04 -6.77 0.34
N ARG A 148 15.26 -6.12 1.45
CA ARG A 148 16.39 -5.20 1.64
C ARG A 148 16.85 -5.13 3.09
N LYS A 149 18.09 -4.69 3.28
CA LYS A 149 18.61 -4.32 4.59
C LYS A 149 18.04 -2.99 5.06
N ILE A 150 18.06 -2.77 6.37
CA ILE A 150 17.81 -1.45 6.97
C ILE A 150 18.97 -0.53 6.58
N LYS A 151 18.67 0.68 6.10
CA LYS A 151 19.68 1.66 5.68
C LYS A 151 20.72 1.90 6.81
N GLY A 152 21.99 1.70 6.50
CA GLY A 152 23.11 1.81 7.45
C GLY A 152 23.24 0.65 8.44
N SER A 153 22.68 -0.53 8.11
CA SER A 153 22.76 -1.73 8.94
C SER A 153 22.88 -2.99 8.08
N ASP A 154 23.50 -4.05 8.64
CA ASP A 154 23.52 -5.39 8.02
C ASP A 154 22.25 -6.20 8.29
N LYS A 155 21.33 -5.68 9.09
CA LYS A 155 20.08 -6.37 9.43
C LYS A 155 19.05 -6.18 8.34
N LEU A 156 18.33 -7.25 8.00
CA LEU A 156 17.17 -7.18 7.11
C LEU A 156 16.05 -6.36 7.75
N SER A 157 15.39 -5.56 6.93
CA SER A 157 14.16 -4.85 7.29
C SER A 157 13.03 -5.85 7.53
N ARG A 158 12.01 -5.45 8.28
CA ARG A 158 10.76 -6.23 8.38
C ARG A 158 9.99 -6.27 7.05
N HIS A 159 10.21 -5.28 6.17
CA HIS A 159 9.76 -5.31 4.78
C HIS A 159 10.36 -6.47 3.99
N ALA A 160 11.61 -6.85 4.26
CA ALA A 160 12.25 -8.00 3.63
C ALA A 160 11.48 -9.32 3.83
N PHE A 161 10.73 -9.41 4.92
CA PHE A 161 9.89 -10.56 5.24
C PHE A 161 8.42 -10.35 4.88
N GLY A 162 8.04 -9.21 4.31
CA GLY A 162 6.66 -8.81 4.06
C GLY A 162 5.82 -8.65 5.35
N MET A 163 6.49 -8.40 6.49
CA MET A 163 5.88 -8.30 7.82
C MET A 163 5.72 -6.86 8.31
N ALA A 164 5.95 -5.89 7.42
CA ALA A 164 5.75 -4.46 7.65
C ALA A 164 4.97 -3.83 6.51
N ILE A 165 4.41 -2.67 6.79
CA ILE A 165 3.71 -1.83 5.82
C ILE A 165 4.05 -0.37 6.07
N ASP A 166 4.33 0.37 5.00
CA ASP A 166 4.46 1.83 5.01
C ASP A 166 3.22 2.44 4.34
N ILE A 167 2.57 3.38 5.02
CA ILE A 167 1.32 3.99 4.58
C ILE A 167 1.51 5.48 4.34
N ASN A 168 1.18 5.95 3.12
CA ASN A 168 1.32 7.34 2.68
C ASN A 168 2.70 7.94 3.07
N PRO A 169 3.82 7.34 2.64
CA PRO A 169 5.15 7.59 3.19
C PRO A 169 5.65 9.02 2.99
N LEU A 170 5.30 9.69 1.90
CA LEU A 170 5.69 11.08 1.66
C LEU A 170 5.22 12.01 2.80
N TYR A 171 3.99 11.81 3.29
CA TYR A 171 3.38 12.62 4.34
C TYR A 171 3.64 12.09 5.75
N ASN A 172 4.33 10.95 5.85
CA ASN A 172 4.67 10.27 7.10
C ASN A 172 6.16 9.87 7.11
N PRO A 173 7.08 10.82 6.93
CA PRO A 173 8.49 10.49 6.75
C PRO A 173 9.10 9.79 7.97
N CYS A 174 10.15 9.02 7.72
CA CYS A 174 11.05 8.51 8.74
C CYS A 174 12.11 9.57 9.07
N VAL A 175 12.29 9.89 10.35
CA VAL A 175 13.27 10.86 10.84
C VAL A 175 14.30 10.14 11.71
N ARG A 176 15.57 10.18 11.28
CA ARG A 176 16.71 9.58 12.00
C ARG A 176 17.82 10.61 12.16
N GLY A 177 17.86 11.31 13.29
CA GLY A 177 18.73 12.47 13.44
C GLY A 177 18.36 13.55 12.40
N GLU A 178 19.35 13.97 11.62
CA GLU A 178 19.15 14.94 10.55
C GLU A 178 18.68 14.29 9.22
N HIS A 179 18.64 12.96 9.15
CA HIS A 179 18.26 12.25 7.95
C HIS A 179 16.75 12.02 7.90
N ILE A 180 16.11 12.47 6.82
CA ILE A 180 14.69 12.32 6.53
C ILE A 180 14.51 11.40 5.33
N SER A 181 13.57 10.46 5.40
CA SER A 181 13.28 9.54 4.30
C SER A 181 11.76 9.34 4.16
N PRO A 182 11.17 9.62 2.99
CA PRO A 182 11.85 10.19 1.82
C PRO A 182 12.31 11.64 2.07
N GLU A 183 13.38 12.07 1.41
CA GLU A 183 13.89 13.46 1.47
C GLU A 183 12.79 14.46 1.11
N ALA A 184 11.98 14.14 0.09
CA ALA A 184 10.82 14.93 -0.31
C ALA A 184 9.76 15.11 0.80
N GLY A 185 9.83 14.31 1.86
CA GLY A 185 8.94 14.36 3.04
C GLY A 185 9.34 15.40 4.09
N GLU A 186 10.45 16.13 3.91
CA GLU A 186 10.95 17.10 4.89
C GLU A 186 9.90 18.11 5.34
N LEU A 187 9.07 18.60 4.43
CA LEU A 187 7.98 19.53 4.71
C LEU A 187 6.90 18.98 5.66
N TYR A 188 6.86 17.66 5.86
CA TYR A 188 5.86 16.96 6.65
C TYR A 188 6.40 16.41 7.98
N VAL A 189 7.64 16.72 8.32
CA VAL A 189 8.25 16.39 9.62
C VAL A 189 7.56 17.17 10.73
N ASP A 190 7.25 18.45 10.47
CA ASP A 190 6.41 19.26 11.37
C ASP A 190 4.96 18.79 11.27
N ARG A 191 4.48 18.14 12.35
CA ARG A 191 3.15 17.55 12.43
C ARG A 191 2.09 18.53 12.98
N ILE A 192 2.45 19.83 13.18
CA ILE A 192 1.54 20.87 13.70
C ILE A 192 0.41 21.16 12.70
N LYS A 193 0.75 21.20 11.40
CA LYS A 193 -0.24 21.39 10.33
C LYS A 193 -0.64 20.03 9.74
N PRO A 194 -1.73 19.44 10.25
CA PRO A 194 -2.15 18.13 9.76
C PRO A 194 -2.64 18.20 8.32
N ASN A 195 -2.36 17.16 7.55
CA ASN A 195 -3.05 16.91 6.30
C ASN A 195 -3.75 15.54 6.34
N LYS A 196 -4.60 15.28 5.35
CA LYS A 196 -5.45 14.09 5.30
C LYS A 196 -4.71 12.76 5.18
N TYR A 197 -3.44 12.76 4.82
CA TYR A 197 -2.62 11.55 4.64
C TYR A 197 -1.77 11.23 5.88
N MET A 198 -1.71 12.15 6.86
CA MET A 198 -0.90 11.97 8.07
C MET A 198 -1.50 10.94 9.01
N LEU A 199 -0.69 9.96 9.39
CA LEU A 199 -1.01 8.96 10.40
C LEU A 199 -0.90 9.54 11.82
N ARG A 200 -1.79 9.12 12.73
CA ARG A 200 -1.87 9.60 14.11
C ARG A 200 -2.27 8.47 15.05
N ARG A 201 -2.04 8.67 16.37
CA ARG A 201 -2.44 7.70 17.40
C ARG A 201 -3.94 7.51 17.55
N ASP A 202 -4.73 8.52 17.25
CA ASP A 202 -6.18 8.48 17.28
C ASP A 202 -6.82 8.06 15.94
N ASP A 203 -5.98 7.77 14.94
CA ASP A 203 -6.36 7.36 13.60
C ASP A 203 -6.93 5.94 13.58
N ILE A 204 -7.80 5.67 12.60
CA ILE A 204 -8.34 4.33 12.35
C ILE A 204 -7.25 3.32 11.98
N VAL A 205 -6.17 3.75 11.31
CA VAL A 205 -5.03 2.89 10.98
C VAL A 205 -4.35 2.40 12.25
N TYR A 206 -4.06 3.32 13.20
CA TYR A 206 -3.47 2.97 14.47
C TYR A 206 -4.36 1.99 15.27
N ARG A 207 -5.65 2.29 15.37
CA ARG A 207 -6.62 1.43 16.09
C ARG A 207 -6.68 0.02 15.51
N ILE A 208 -6.59 -0.12 14.18
CA ILE A 208 -6.65 -1.42 13.53
C ILE A 208 -5.29 -2.14 13.63
N LEU A 209 -4.21 -1.51 13.21
CA LEU A 209 -2.91 -2.18 13.18
C LEU A 209 -2.34 -2.38 14.57
N HIS A 210 -2.31 -1.33 15.41
CA HIS A 210 -1.73 -1.39 16.74
C HIS A 210 -2.68 -2.06 17.73
N ASP A 211 -3.87 -1.47 17.99
CA ASP A 211 -4.72 -1.91 19.10
C ASP A 211 -5.36 -3.28 18.83
N LYS A 212 -5.85 -3.49 17.60
CA LYS A 212 -6.53 -4.74 17.25
C LYS A 212 -5.57 -5.86 16.88
N PHE A 213 -4.54 -5.58 16.05
CA PHE A 213 -3.67 -6.63 15.50
C PHE A 213 -2.28 -6.68 16.12
N GLY A 214 -1.94 -5.75 17.02
CA GLY A 214 -0.69 -5.73 17.79
C GLY A 214 0.55 -5.52 16.92
N PHE A 215 0.46 -4.67 15.90
CA PHE A 215 1.62 -4.14 15.18
C PHE A 215 2.30 -3.07 16.04
N THR A 216 3.62 -2.99 15.94
CA THR A 216 4.35 -1.85 16.49
C THR A 216 4.34 -0.72 15.48
N TRP A 217 4.01 0.49 15.91
CA TRP A 217 4.13 1.68 15.07
C TRP A 217 5.56 2.24 15.14
N GLY A 218 6.15 2.60 14.00
CA GLY A 218 7.51 3.13 13.93
C GLY A 218 7.69 4.49 14.60
N ALA A 219 6.62 5.25 14.84
CA ALA A 219 6.68 6.47 15.64
C ALA A 219 7.03 6.20 17.12
N ASP A 220 6.97 4.95 17.57
CA ASP A 220 7.36 4.54 18.93
C ASP A 220 8.80 3.99 19.01
N PHE A 221 9.55 3.98 17.90
CA PHE A 221 10.92 3.50 17.89
C PHE A 221 11.85 4.47 18.64
N LYS A 222 12.81 3.89 19.37
CA LYS A 222 13.76 4.68 20.20
C LYS A 222 14.87 5.37 19.40
N LYS A 223 15.24 4.81 18.23
CA LYS A 223 16.41 5.26 17.45
C LYS A 223 16.05 6.12 16.24
N CYS A 224 14.83 6.10 15.83
CA CYS A 224 14.26 6.92 14.76
C CYS A 224 12.75 7.08 15.02
N ILE A 225 12.16 8.09 14.44
CA ILE A 225 10.71 8.25 14.42
C ILE A 225 10.27 7.91 13.00
N ASP A 226 9.56 6.81 12.82
CA ASP A 226 9.15 6.33 11.51
C ASP A 226 7.63 6.35 11.40
N TYR A 227 7.10 7.49 10.98
CA TYR A 227 5.66 7.73 11.01
C TYR A 227 4.88 6.86 10.04
N GLN A 228 5.48 6.46 8.90
CA GLN A 228 4.81 5.63 7.88
C GLN A 228 4.66 4.17 8.30
N HIS A 229 5.57 3.68 9.15
CA HIS A 229 5.90 2.28 9.35
C HIS A 229 5.07 1.59 10.42
N TYR A 230 4.48 0.45 10.08
CA TYR A 230 3.91 -0.52 11.02
C TYR A 230 4.51 -1.90 10.78
N GLU A 231 5.00 -2.56 11.83
CA GLU A 231 5.60 -3.90 11.72
C GLU A 231 5.02 -4.91 12.70
N LYS A 232 5.05 -6.19 12.29
CA LYS A 232 4.71 -7.34 13.13
C LYS A 232 5.97 -8.18 13.35
N LYS A 233 6.22 -8.54 14.61
CA LYS A 233 7.30 -9.48 14.98
C LYS A 233 6.98 -10.91 14.61
#